data_6be8e0511a58a8d4deed8e7d6f6aad69
#
_entry.id   6be8e0511a58a8d4deed8e7d6f6aad69
#
_cell.length_a   1.000
_cell.length_b   1.000
_cell.length_c   1.000
_cell.angle_alpha   90.00
_cell.angle_beta   90.00
_cell.angle_gamma   90.00
#
_symmetry.space_group_name_H-M   'P 1'
#
loop_
_entity.id
_entity.type
_entity.pdbx_description
1 polymer ?
#
loop_
_entity_poly.entity_id
_entity_poly.type
_entity_poly.pdbx_seq_one_letter_code
_entity_poly.pdbx_strand_id
1 'polypeptide(L)'
;KXIIPXMMXXXLXWLSKGNMIWINSTTHSLLISLTSLLLMNQFSDNSLNFSLVFFSDSLSTPLLILTMWLLPLMLMASQHHLSKENLTRKKLYITMLILLQLFLIMTFTAXXXXXFYXLFEATLVPTLIIITRWGNQTERLNAGLYFLFYTLVGSLPLLVALVYLQNITGSLNFLVLQYWVQPLSNSWSNVFMWLACMMAFMVKMPLYGLHLWLPKAHVEAPIAGSMVLAAILLKXXXXXXXXXXXXXNPLTEFMAYPFIMLSLWGMIMTSSICLRQTDLKSLIAYSSVSHMALVIVAILIQTPWSYMGATALMIAHGLTSSMLFCLANSNYERIHSRTMILARGLQTFLPLMATWWLLASLTNLALPPTINLIGELFVVMSSFXXXXXXXXXXXXXXVITALYSLYMLITTQRGKYTHHINNISPSFTRENALMSLHML
;
A
#
# COMPACT_ATOMS: atom_id res chain seq x y z
N LYS A 1 -0.53 -15.63 -17.08
CA LYS A 1 -1.91 -15.52 -17.54
C LYS A 1 -2.59 -14.21 -17.14
N UNK A 2 -2.19 -13.61 -16.27
CA UNK A 2 -2.70 -12.38 -15.84
C UNK A 2 -2.10 -11.18 -16.48
N ILE A 3 -0.98 -11.46 -17.04
CA ILE A 3 -0.23 -10.35 -17.63
C ILE A 3 -0.80 -9.97 -18.99
N ILE A 4 -1.09 -10.94 -19.82
CA ILE A 4 -1.61 -10.67 -21.17
C ILE A 4 -2.94 -9.91 -21.12
N PRO A 5 -3.91 -10.27 -20.31
CA PRO A 5 -5.12 -9.45 -20.21
C PRO A 5 -4.90 -8.03 -19.69
N UNK A 6 -4.14 -7.79 -18.95
CA UNK A 6 -3.76 -6.53 -18.47
C UNK A 6 -3.18 -5.67 -19.53
N MET A 7 -2.34 -6.39 -20.44
CA MET A 7 -1.81 -5.70 -21.62
C MET A 7 -2.90 -5.37 -22.62
N MET A 8 -3.86 -6.21 -22.74
CA MET A 8 -5.01 -5.94 -23.59
C MET A 8 -5.89 -4.81 -23.07
N UNK A 9 -5.82 -4.52 -21.91
CA UNK A 9 -6.51 -3.45 -21.33
C UNK A 9 -5.96 -2.12 -21.78
N UNK A 10 -4.73 -2.08 -22.08
CA UNK A 10 -4.05 -0.93 -22.61
C UNK A 10 -4.50 -0.68 -24.00
N UNK A 11 -4.78 -1.69 -24.74
CA UNK A 11 -5.31 -1.57 -26.06
C UNK A 11 -6.75 -1.08 -26.12
N LEU A 12 -7.46 -1.65 -25.25
CA LEU A 12 -8.88 -1.32 -25.18
C LEU A 12 -9.15 0.15 -24.86
N UNK A 13 -8.43 0.57 -24.04
CA UNK A 13 -8.52 1.93 -23.62
C UNK A 13 -8.30 2.90 -24.74
N TRP A 14 -7.32 2.64 -25.60
CA TRP A 14 -7.02 3.53 -26.71
C TRP A 14 -7.99 3.37 -27.89
N LEU A 15 -8.55 2.21 -28.05
CA LEU A 15 -9.54 1.99 -29.12
C LEU A 15 -10.96 2.40 -28.73
N SER A 16 -11.21 2.70 -27.47
CA SER A 16 -12.54 3.07 -27.01
C SER A 16 -12.90 4.50 -27.41
N LYS A 17 -14.19 4.70 -27.68
CA LYS A 17 -14.72 6.04 -27.94
C LYS A 17 -14.85 6.83 -26.64
N GLY A 18 -15.02 8.16 -26.77
CA GLY A 18 -15.00 9.03 -25.62
C GLY A 18 -16.10 8.77 -24.60
N ASN A 19 -17.29 8.36 -25.06
CA ASN A 19 -18.39 8.11 -24.13
C ASN A 19 -18.37 6.70 -23.53
N MET A 20 -17.52 5.82 -24.03
CA MET A 20 -17.45 4.44 -23.56
C MET A 20 -16.13 4.11 -22.86
N ILE A 21 -15.25 5.08 -22.69
CA ILE A 21 -13.91 4.81 -22.19
C ILE A 21 -13.93 4.29 -20.74
N TRP A 22 -14.72 4.92 -19.88
CA TRP A 22 -14.82 4.49 -18.49
C TRP A 22 -15.51 3.15 -18.33
N ILE A 23 -16.60 2.94 -19.11
CA ILE A 23 -17.35 1.69 -19.01
C ILE A 23 -16.48 0.51 -19.49
N ASN A 24 -15.82 0.68 -20.63
CA ASN A 24 -15.00 -0.39 -21.20
C ASN A 24 -13.82 -0.75 -20.29
N SER A 25 -13.09 0.26 -19.81
CA SER A 25 -11.92 -0.02 -18.99
C SER A 25 -12.30 -0.60 -17.63
N THR A 26 -13.36 -0.09 -17.00
CA THR A 26 -13.79 -0.61 -15.70
C THR A 26 -14.31 -2.04 -15.81
N THR A 27 -15.12 -2.32 -16.83
CA THR A 27 -15.66 -3.66 -17.03
C THR A 27 -14.55 -4.67 -17.31
N HIS A 28 -13.62 -4.31 -18.18
CA HIS A 28 -12.52 -5.22 -18.51
C HIS A 28 -11.63 -5.50 -17.30
N SER A 29 -11.32 -4.47 -16.52
CA SER A 29 -10.48 -4.66 -15.33
C SER A 29 -11.19 -5.46 -14.25
N LEU A 30 -12.51 -5.31 -14.11
CA LEU A 30 -13.28 -6.16 -13.18
C LEU A 30 -13.23 -7.62 -13.58
N LEU A 31 -13.36 -7.90 -14.88
CA LEU A 31 -13.30 -9.28 -15.35
C LEU A 31 -11.92 -9.89 -15.11
N ILE A 32 -10.87 -9.11 -15.33
CA ILE A 32 -9.50 -9.59 -15.05
C ILE A 32 -9.34 -9.89 -13.55
N SER A 33 -9.86 -9.02 -12.69
CA SER A 33 -9.75 -9.24 -11.25
C SER A 33 -10.52 -10.49 -10.80
N LEU A 34 -11.66 -10.77 -11.44
CA LEU A 34 -12.39 -12.00 -11.12
C LEU A 34 -11.61 -13.24 -11.56
N THR A 35 -10.93 -13.17 -12.71
CA THR A 35 -10.11 -14.30 -13.14
C THR A 35 -8.89 -14.50 -12.26
N SER A 36 -8.43 -13.46 -11.55
CA SER A 36 -7.29 -13.61 -10.64
C SER A 36 -7.60 -14.51 -9.46
N LEU A 37 -8.88 -14.71 -9.15
CA LEU A 37 -9.26 -15.63 -8.07
C LEU A 37 -8.88 -17.08 -8.36
N LEU A 38 -8.65 -17.43 -9.62
CA LEU A 38 -8.18 -18.77 -9.98
C LEU A 38 -6.79 -19.06 -9.43
N LEU A 39 -6.01 -18.03 -9.11
CA LEU A 39 -4.71 -18.21 -8.49
C LEU A 39 -4.80 -18.77 -7.07
N MET A 40 -5.97 -18.69 -6.44
CA MET A 40 -6.18 -19.22 -5.11
C MET A 40 -6.28 -20.76 -5.07
N ASN A 41 -6.34 -21.42 -6.23
CA ASN A 41 -6.41 -22.89 -6.29
C ASN A 41 -5.03 -23.51 -6.07
N GLN A 42 -4.47 -23.28 -4.90
CA GLN A 42 -3.21 -23.88 -4.46
C GLN A 42 -3.49 -24.64 -3.18
N PHE A 43 -3.65 -25.95 -3.29
CA PHE A 43 -4.13 -26.77 -2.19
C PHE A 43 -3.03 -27.20 -1.22
N SER A 44 -1.76 -27.01 -1.59
CA SER A 44 -0.65 -27.34 -0.71
C SER A 44 0.35 -26.18 -0.70
N ASP A 45 1.20 -26.18 0.32
CA ASP A 45 2.23 -25.16 0.44
C ASP A 45 3.29 -25.25 -0.66
N ASN A 46 3.42 -26.42 -1.28
CA ASN A 46 4.41 -26.63 -2.32
C ASN A 46 3.85 -26.46 -3.72
N SER A 47 2.56 -26.17 -3.86
CA SER A 47 1.98 -25.95 -5.19
C SER A 47 2.31 -24.53 -5.64
N LEU A 48 2.97 -24.43 -6.77
CA LEU A 48 3.37 -23.16 -7.37
C LEU A 48 2.88 -23.09 -8.79
N ASN A 49 2.38 -21.92 -9.17
CA ASN A 49 2.11 -21.60 -10.57
C ASN A 49 3.34 -20.88 -11.10
N PHE A 50 4.07 -21.51 -12.05
CA PHE A 50 5.25 -20.81 -12.53
C PHE A 50 5.53 -21.07 -14.00
N SER A 51 6.27 -20.17 -14.57
CA SER A 51 6.82 -20.24 -15.92
C SER A 51 8.33 -19.99 -15.81
N LEU A 52 8.96 -19.72 -16.96
CA LEU A 52 10.41 -19.48 -16.96
C LEU A 52 10.81 -18.21 -16.23
N VAL A 53 9.96 -17.19 -16.25
CA VAL A 53 10.29 -15.88 -15.68
C VAL A 53 9.46 -15.55 -14.45
N PHE A 54 8.24 -16.04 -14.38
CA PHE A 54 7.28 -15.65 -13.35
C PHE A 54 6.76 -16.85 -12.58
N PHE A 55 6.46 -16.63 -11.32
CA PHE A 55 5.83 -17.66 -10.47
C PHE A 55 4.93 -16.98 -9.46
N SER A 56 4.00 -17.74 -8.88
CA SER A 56 3.18 -17.24 -7.77
C SER A 56 3.12 -18.32 -6.71
N ASP A 57 3.13 -17.89 -5.45
CA ASP A 57 3.05 -18.79 -4.31
C ASP A 57 2.00 -18.27 -3.34
N SER A 58 1.92 -18.88 -2.17
CA SER A 58 0.90 -18.51 -1.18
C SER A 58 1.12 -17.13 -0.60
N LEU A 59 2.34 -16.59 -0.64
CA LEU A 59 2.60 -15.24 -0.15
C LEU A 59 2.19 -14.19 -1.17
N SER A 60 2.53 -14.40 -2.44
CA SER A 60 2.27 -13.39 -3.47
C SER A 60 0.84 -13.39 -3.98
N THR A 61 0.13 -14.51 -3.88
CA THR A 61 -1.21 -14.62 -4.45
C THR A 61 -2.21 -13.63 -3.85
N PRO A 62 -2.30 -13.46 -2.51
CA PRO A 62 -3.24 -12.45 -1.99
C PRO A 62 -2.91 -11.03 -2.46
N LEU A 63 -1.62 -10.70 -2.57
CA LEU A 63 -1.23 -9.37 -3.03
C LEU A 63 -1.55 -9.17 -4.51
N LEU A 64 -1.42 -10.22 -5.32
CA LEU A 64 -1.82 -10.16 -6.73
C LEU A 64 -3.32 -9.92 -6.86
N ILE A 65 -4.10 -10.62 -6.06
CA ILE A 65 -5.56 -10.46 -6.11
C ILE A 65 -5.94 -9.04 -5.68
N LEU A 66 -5.29 -8.52 -4.64
CA LEU A 66 -5.53 -7.15 -4.21
C LEU A 66 -5.16 -6.13 -5.29
N THR A 67 -4.03 -6.34 -5.95
CA THR A 67 -3.59 -5.44 -7.03
C THR A 67 -4.61 -5.41 -8.16
N MET A 68 -5.09 -6.57 -8.57
CA MET A 68 -6.04 -6.65 -9.67
C MET A 68 -7.41 -6.12 -9.29
N TRP A 69 -7.81 -6.28 -8.03
CA TRP A 69 -9.08 -5.73 -7.55
C TRP A 69 -9.03 -4.21 -7.46
N LEU A 70 -7.86 -3.65 -7.21
CA LEU A 70 -7.73 -2.21 -6.98
C LEU A 70 -7.87 -1.40 -8.26
N LEU A 71 -7.47 -1.92 -9.41
CA LEU A 71 -7.51 -1.13 -10.64
C LEU A 71 -8.92 -0.66 -11.02
N PRO A 72 -9.96 -1.52 -11.04
CA PRO A 72 -11.29 -1.00 -11.32
C PRO A 72 -11.76 0.01 -10.28
N LEU A 73 -11.36 -0.15 -9.02
CA LEU A 73 -11.72 0.82 -7.98
C LEU A 73 -11.03 2.16 -8.23
N MET A 74 -9.78 2.14 -8.66
CA MET A 74 -9.07 3.38 -9.01
C MET A 74 -9.73 4.08 -10.19
N LEU A 75 -10.16 3.32 -11.18
CA LEU A 75 -10.83 3.89 -12.35
C LEU A 75 -12.17 4.51 -11.95
N MET A 76 -12.92 3.85 -11.08
CA MET A 76 -14.18 4.41 -10.60
C MET A 76 -13.97 5.70 -9.80
N ALA A 77 -12.92 5.75 -9.00
CA ALA A 77 -12.64 6.91 -8.15
C ALA A 77 -12.17 8.11 -8.94
N SER A 78 -11.56 7.89 -10.11
CA SER A 78 -10.92 8.97 -10.87
C SER A 78 -11.83 9.70 -11.84
N GLN A 79 -13.08 9.27 -11.98
CA GLN A 79 -13.93 9.80 -13.05
C GLN A 79 -14.24 11.29 -12.87
N HIS A 80 -14.44 11.74 -11.66
CA HIS A 80 -14.86 13.12 -11.42
C HIS A 80 -13.77 14.14 -11.72
N HIS A 81 -12.55 13.89 -11.22
CA HIS A 81 -11.50 14.90 -11.40
C HIS A 81 -10.97 14.95 -12.82
N LEU A 82 -11.22 13.93 -13.62
CA LEU A 82 -10.84 13.91 -15.03
C LEU A 82 -11.97 14.31 -15.96
N SER A 83 -13.12 14.69 -15.44
CA SER A 83 -14.29 14.95 -16.28
C SER A 83 -14.08 16.12 -17.23
N LYS A 84 -13.24 17.08 -16.87
CA LYS A 84 -12.98 18.28 -17.70
C LYS A 84 -11.77 18.15 -18.61
N GLU A 85 -11.03 17.03 -18.52
CA GLU A 85 -9.89 16.79 -19.39
C GLU A 85 -10.35 16.36 -20.78
N ASN A 86 -9.48 16.56 -21.78
CA ASN A 86 -9.82 16.07 -23.11
C ASN A 86 -9.57 14.56 -23.19
N LEU A 87 -10.02 13.95 -24.29
CA LEU A 87 -10.02 12.49 -24.41
C LEU A 87 -8.61 11.90 -24.38
N THR A 88 -7.66 12.56 -25.04
CA THR A 88 -6.29 12.06 -25.09
C THR A 88 -5.67 12.02 -23.70
N ARG A 89 -5.90 13.05 -22.90
CA ARG A 89 -5.36 13.10 -21.53
C ARG A 89 -6.01 12.06 -20.60
N LYS A 90 -7.30 11.82 -20.78
CA LYS A 90 -7.96 10.74 -20.03
C LYS A 90 -7.34 9.39 -20.36
N LYS A 91 -7.09 9.14 -21.65
CA LYS A 91 -6.47 7.89 -22.08
C LYS A 91 -5.05 7.75 -21.55
N LEU A 92 -4.28 8.86 -21.50
CA LEU A 92 -2.94 8.83 -20.93
C LEU A 92 -2.96 8.48 -19.45
N TYR A 93 -3.91 9.06 -18.71
CA TYR A 93 -4.03 8.76 -17.28
C TYR A 93 -4.36 7.29 -17.05
N ILE A 94 -5.32 6.76 -17.79
CA ILE A 94 -5.68 5.34 -17.69
C ILE A 94 -4.51 4.45 -18.08
N THR A 95 -3.75 4.85 -19.09
CA THR A 95 -2.56 4.12 -19.52
C THR A 95 -1.52 4.06 -18.40
N MET A 96 -1.31 5.17 -17.67
CA MET A 96 -0.38 5.17 -16.54
C MET A 96 -0.85 4.21 -15.45
N LEU A 97 -2.14 4.17 -15.16
CA LEU A 97 -2.67 3.25 -14.16
C LEU A 97 -2.48 1.79 -14.59
N ILE A 98 -2.73 1.49 -15.84
CA ILE A 98 -2.58 0.13 -16.36
C ILE A 98 -1.11 -0.30 -16.36
N LEU A 99 -0.21 0.60 -16.77
CA LEU A 99 1.23 0.32 -16.73
C LEU A 99 1.69 0.04 -15.31
N LEU A 100 1.20 0.83 -14.35
CA LEU A 100 1.56 0.62 -12.95
C LEU A 100 1.07 -0.74 -12.46
N GLN A 101 -0.15 -1.12 -12.84
CA GLN A 101 -0.66 -2.44 -12.48
C GLN A 101 0.17 -3.55 -13.11
N LEU A 102 0.56 -3.40 -14.37
CA LEU A 102 1.39 -4.39 -15.04
C LEU A 102 2.73 -4.56 -14.33
N PHE A 103 3.39 -3.46 -14.01
CA PHE A 103 4.67 -3.53 -13.31
C PHE A 103 4.52 -4.16 -11.94
N LEU A 104 3.43 -3.86 -11.23
CA LEU A 104 3.20 -4.45 -9.91
C LEU A 104 2.95 -5.95 -9.99
N ILE A 105 2.15 -6.38 -10.96
CA ILE A 105 1.90 -7.81 -11.15
C ILE A 105 3.19 -8.55 -11.45
N MET A 106 4.00 -8.01 -12.33
CA MET A 106 5.28 -8.63 -12.69
C MET A 106 6.25 -8.62 -11.52
N THR A 107 6.24 -7.57 -10.71
CA THR A 107 7.10 -7.49 -9.54
C THR A 107 6.75 -8.57 -8.51
N PHE A 108 5.47 -8.74 -8.24
CA PHE A 108 5.02 -9.74 -7.26
C PHE A 108 5.28 -11.17 -7.74
N THR A 109 5.40 -11.39 -9.04
CA THR A 109 5.57 -12.73 -9.60
C THR A 109 6.98 -12.98 -10.14
N ALA A 110 7.89 -12.02 -10.03
CA ALA A 110 9.25 -12.16 -10.60
C ALA A 110 9.99 -13.34 -9.97
N UNK A 111 10.61 -14.15 -10.78
CA UNK A 111 11.34 -15.33 -10.42
C UNK A 111 12.77 -15.07 -10.12
N UNK A 112 13.37 -13.90 -10.75
CA UNK A 112 14.77 -13.57 -10.50
C UNK A 112 14.82 -12.32 -9.64
N UNK A 113 15.69 -12.12 -8.83
CA UNK A 113 15.92 -10.98 -8.05
C UNK A 113 16.32 -9.81 -8.87
N UNK A 114 17.01 -9.99 -10.02
CA UNK A 114 17.38 -8.97 -10.91
C UNK A 114 16.20 -8.42 -11.66
N UNK A 115 15.16 -9.29 -12.00
CA UNK A 115 13.90 -8.94 -12.55
C UNK A 115 13.03 -8.21 -11.61
N PHE A 116 13.09 -8.65 -10.36
CA PHE A 116 12.36 -7.97 -9.30
C PHE A 116 12.85 -6.54 -9.14
N TYR A 117 14.11 -6.37 -9.09
CA TYR A 117 14.68 -5.02 -8.93
C TYR A 117 14.28 -4.08 -10.07
N UNK A 118 14.39 -4.58 -11.05
CA UNK A 118 14.10 -3.83 -12.22
C UNK A 118 12.68 -3.40 -12.30
N LEU A 119 11.85 -4.25 -12.05
CA LEU A 119 10.40 -3.96 -12.01
C LEU A 119 10.02 -3.10 -10.81
N PHE A 120 10.68 -3.36 -9.71
CA PHE A 120 10.52 -2.54 -8.51
C PHE A 120 10.83 -1.07 -8.80
N GLU A 121 11.91 -0.82 -9.54
CA GLU A 121 12.24 0.55 -9.95
C GLU A 121 11.32 1.06 -11.04
N ALA A 122 10.81 0.18 -11.89
CA ALA A 122 9.92 0.60 -12.97
C ALA A 122 8.58 1.13 -12.44
N THR A 123 8.12 0.65 -11.29
CA THR A 123 6.89 1.18 -10.71
C THR A 123 7.03 2.64 -10.30
N LEU A 124 8.25 3.10 -10.09
CA LEU A 124 8.50 4.50 -9.73
C LEU A 124 8.08 5.47 -10.82
N VAL A 125 8.26 5.10 -12.09
CA VAL A 125 8.04 6.02 -13.21
C VAL A 125 6.55 6.36 -13.39
N PRO A 126 5.63 5.39 -13.51
CA PRO A 126 4.21 5.78 -13.61
C PRO A 126 3.71 6.49 -12.38
N THR A 127 4.16 6.10 -11.18
CA THR A 127 3.72 6.74 -9.95
C THR A 127 4.18 8.20 -9.91
N LEU A 128 5.42 8.45 -10.30
CA LEU A 128 5.96 9.81 -10.33
C LEU A 128 5.21 10.68 -11.33
N ILE A 129 4.90 10.14 -12.51
CA ILE A 129 4.13 10.86 -13.51
C ILE A 129 2.73 11.20 -13.00
N ILE A 130 2.08 10.24 -12.35
CA ILE A 130 0.74 10.47 -11.81
C ILE A 130 0.76 11.58 -10.75
N ILE A 131 1.72 11.55 -9.85
CA ILE A 131 1.80 12.55 -8.79
C ILE A 131 2.09 13.93 -9.36
N THR A 132 3.06 14.05 -10.25
CA THR A 132 3.52 15.37 -10.71
C THR A 132 2.63 15.98 -11.78
N ARG A 133 1.96 15.16 -12.61
CA ARG A 133 1.13 15.70 -13.69
C ARG A 133 -0.30 15.98 -13.24
N TRP A 134 -0.88 15.10 -12.43
CA TRP A 134 -2.30 15.18 -12.08
C TRP A 134 -2.55 15.50 -10.62
N GLY A 135 -1.53 15.86 -9.86
CA GLY A 135 -1.71 16.30 -8.48
C GLY A 135 -2.48 17.61 -8.41
N ASN A 136 -3.08 17.89 -7.26
CA ASN A 136 -4.02 19.00 -7.12
C ASN A 136 -3.36 20.35 -6.92
N GLN A 137 -2.19 20.40 -6.26
CA GLN A 137 -1.56 21.67 -5.89
C GLN A 137 -0.15 21.76 -6.46
N THR A 138 0.44 22.96 -6.33
CA THR A 138 1.80 23.19 -6.84
C THR A 138 2.85 22.40 -6.05
N GLU A 139 2.57 22.07 -4.81
CA GLU A 139 3.48 21.27 -3.99
C GLU A 139 3.65 19.85 -4.51
N ARG A 140 2.90 19.45 -5.52
CA ARG A 140 3.04 18.11 -6.10
C ARG A 140 4.44 17.87 -6.68
N LEU A 141 5.08 18.91 -7.20
CA LEU A 141 6.44 18.76 -7.74
C LEU A 141 7.44 18.47 -6.63
N ASN A 142 7.31 19.14 -5.49
CA ASN A 142 8.18 18.90 -4.35
C ASN A 142 7.93 17.50 -3.76
N ALA A 143 6.68 17.07 -3.71
CA ALA A 143 6.34 15.73 -3.26
C ALA A 143 6.93 14.66 -4.17
N GLY A 144 6.92 14.90 -5.48
CA GLY A 144 7.56 13.99 -6.44
C GLY A 144 9.05 13.89 -6.23
N LEU A 145 9.72 15.01 -5.93
CA LEU A 145 11.15 14.99 -5.64
C LEU A 145 11.47 14.18 -4.38
N TYR A 146 10.68 14.36 -3.32
CA TYR A 146 10.86 13.57 -2.10
C TYR A 146 10.69 12.09 -2.38
N PHE A 147 9.64 11.73 -3.10
CA PHE A 147 9.37 10.34 -3.46
C PHE A 147 10.54 9.76 -4.26
N LEU A 148 11.00 10.48 -5.26
CA LEU A 148 12.08 10.01 -6.13
C LEU A 148 13.39 9.82 -5.36
N PHE A 149 13.82 10.82 -4.59
CA PHE A 149 15.12 10.76 -3.95
C PHE A 149 15.16 9.80 -2.77
N TYR A 150 14.09 9.75 -1.97
CA TYR A 150 14.06 8.77 -0.87
C TYR A 150 14.17 7.34 -1.39
N THR A 151 13.41 7.02 -2.44
CA THR A 151 13.41 5.66 -2.97
C THR A 151 14.72 5.33 -3.67
N LEU A 152 15.31 6.27 -4.39
CA LEU A 152 16.58 5.99 -5.09
C LEU A 152 17.75 5.82 -4.13
N VAL A 153 17.80 6.63 -3.06
CA VAL A 153 18.85 6.50 -2.06
C VAL A 153 18.82 5.12 -1.43
N GLY A 154 17.63 4.57 -1.20
CA GLY A 154 17.51 3.23 -0.67
C GLY A 154 17.84 2.14 -1.68
N SER A 155 17.44 2.31 -2.93
CA SER A 155 17.51 1.22 -3.91
C SER A 155 18.86 1.08 -4.60
N LEU A 156 19.66 2.15 -4.72
CA LEU A 156 20.94 2.03 -5.37
C LEU A 156 21.93 1.12 -4.62
N PRO A 157 22.05 1.21 -3.28
CA PRO A 157 22.84 0.19 -2.57
C PRO A 157 22.29 -1.23 -2.72
N LEU A 158 20.99 -1.38 -2.90
CA LEU A 158 20.41 -2.69 -3.14
C LEU A 158 20.93 -3.30 -4.44
N LEU A 159 21.09 -2.50 -5.48
CA LEU A 159 21.65 -2.99 -6.74
C LEU A 159 23.06 -3.51 -6.55
N VAL A 160 23.88 -2.78 -5.81
CA VAL A 160 25.25 -3.22 -5.53
C VAL A 160 25.24 -4.53 -4.75
N ALA A 161 24.35 -4.65 -3.75
CA ALA A 161 24.25 -5.86 -2.94
C ALA A 161 23.80 -7.05 -3.77
N LEU A 162 22.88 -6.85 -4.71
CA LEU A 162 22.40 -7.94 -5.56
C LEU A 162 23.50 -8.44 -6.49
N VAL A 163 24.31 -7.54 -7.04
CA VAL A 163 25.46 -7.94 -7.87
C VAL A 163 26.45 -8.75 -7.04
N TYR A 164 26.72 -8.32 -5.82
CA TYR A 164 27.62 -9.04 -4.93
C TYR A 164 27.08 -10.43 -4.59
N LEU A 165 25.77 -10.55 -4.34
CA LEU A 165 25.16 -11.85 -4.07
C LEU A 165 25.21 -12.77 -5.29
N GLN A 166 25.07 -12.22 -6.50
CA GLN A 166 25.21 -13.02 -7.71
C GLN A 166 26.60 -13.62 -7.81
N ASN A 167 27.64 -12.85 -7.44
CA ASN A 167 29.01 -13.35 -7.49
C ASN A 167 29.27 -14.44 -6.46
N ILE A 168 28.61 -14.35 -5.29
CA ILE A 168 28.83 -15.33 -4.22
C ILE A 168 28.01 -16.59 -4.46
N THR A 169 26.71 -16.46 -4.70
CA THR A 169 25.81 -17.62 -4.77
C THR A 169 25.71 -18.23 -6.16
N GLY A 170 26.01 -17.45 -7.20
CA GLY A 170 25.92 -17.89 -8.57
C GLY A 170 24.54 -17.76 -9.19
N SER A 171 23.50 -17.48 -8.43
CA SER A 171 22.15 -17.36 -8.93
C SER A 171 21.33 -16.47 -8.01
N LEU A 172 20.46 -15.64 -8.61
CA LEU A 172 19.49 -14.82 -7.87
C LEU A 172 18.05 -15.30 -8.01
N ASN A 173 17.88 -16.55 -8.45
CA ASN A 173 16.56 -17.15 -8.53
C ASN A 173 15.99 -17.32 -7.12
N PHE A 174 14.75 -16.86 -6.90
CA PHE A 174 14.15 -16.92 -5.56
C PHE A 174 13.99 -18.35 -5.07
N LEU A 175 13.64 -19.27 -5.95
CA LEU A 175 13.44 -20.66 -5.55
C LEU A 175 14.77 -21.31 -5.15
N VAL A 176 15.85 -20.96 -5.85
CA VAL A 176 17.18 -21.49 -5.48
C VAL A 176 17.65 -20.85 -4.17
N LEU A 177 17.43 -19.55 -3.98
CA LEU A 177 17.88 -18.87 -2.76
C LEU A 177 17.13 -19.36 -1.52
N GLN A 178 15.90 -19.81 -1.66
CA GLN A 178 15.15 -20.35 -0.51
C GLN A 178 15.77 -21.63 0.01
N TYR A 179 16.34 -22.45 -0.87
CA TYR A 179 16.92 -23.73 -0.49
C TYR A 179 18.42 -23.67 -0.27
N TRP A 180 19.11 -22.74 -0.91
CA TRP A 180 20.55 -22.58 -0.76
C TRP A 180 20.84 -21.53 0.31
N VAL A 181 21.02 -21.98 1.53
CA VAL A 181 21.25 -21.09 2.67
C VAL A 181 22.74 -21.05 2.96
N GLN A 182 23.34 -19.87 2.84
CA GLN A 182 24.71 -19.64 3.26
C GLN A 182 24.70 -18.89 4.59
N PRO A 183 25.23 -19.48 5.67
CA PRO A 183 25.26 -18.78 6.95
C PRO A 183 26.20 -17.57 6.85
N LEU A 184 25.69 -16.40 7.23
CA LEU A 184 26.48 -15.17 7.23
C LEU A 184 27.08 -14.94 8.60
N SER A 185 28.39 -14.78 8.66
CA SER A 185 29.07 -14.47 9.92
C SER A 185 28.89 -12.99 10.27
N ASN A 186 29.29 -12.65 11.51
CA ASN A 186 29.18 -11.28 12.00
C ASN A 186 30.38 -10.42 11.60
N SER A 187 30.74 -10.44 10.33
CA SER A 187 31.78 -9.58 9.82
C SER A 187 31.21 -8.25 9.36
N TRP A 188 32.06 -7.23 9.30
CA TRP A 188 31.58 -5.92 8.87
C TRP A 188 31.08 -5.92 7.43
N SER A 189 31.70 -6.70 6.55
CA SER A 189 31.22 -6.76 5.16
C SER A 189 29.83 -7.37 5.07
N ASN A 190 29.53 -8.38 5.88
CA ASN A 190 28.21 -8.97 5.90
C ASN A 190 27.17 -8.03 6.51
N VAL A 191 27.55 -7.24 7.52
CA VAL A 191 26.68 -6.25 8.12
C VAL A 191 26.30 -5.20 7.08
N PHE A 192 27.25 -4.69 6.33
CA PHE A 192 26.98 -3.70 5.31
C PHE A 192 26.15 -4.26 4.16
N MET A 193 26.37 -5.54 3.80
CA MET A 193 25.54 -6.18 2.78
C MET A 193 24.10 -6.33 3.26
N TRP A 194 23.92 -6.71 4.51
CA TRP A 194 22.57 -6.82 5.08
C TRP A 194 21.85 -5.48 5.04
N LEU A 195 22.55 -4.42 5.45
CA LEU A 195 21.97 -3.08 5.43
C LEU A 195 21.62 -2.65 4.00
N ALA A 196 22.51 -2.91 3.04
CA ALA A 196 22.24 -2.55 1.65
C ALA A 196 21.02 -3.30 1.10
N CYS A 197 20.85 -4.57 1.48
CA CYS A 197 19.71 -5.35 1.01
C CYS A 197 18.40 -4.88 1.64
N MET A 198 18.43 -4.45 2.90
CA MET A 198 17.19 -4.18 3.63
C MET A 198 16.74 -2.73 3.56
N MET A 199 17.67 -1.77 3.40
CA MET A 199 17.30 -0.35 3.51
C MET A 199 16.36 0.11 2.42
N ALA A 200 16.43 -0.46 1.21
CA ALA A 200 15.49 -0.09 0.16
C ALA A 200 14.06 -0.40 0.56
N PHE A 201 13.86 -1.55 1.17
CA PHE A 201 12.53 -1.96 1.60
C PHE A 201 12.09 -1.21 2.86
N MET A 202 13.03 -0.86 3.74
CA MET A 202 12.71 -0.04 4.91
C MET A 202 12.27 1.36 4.50
N VAL A 203 12.88 1.92 3.46
CA VAL A 203 12.44 3.23 2.95
C VAL A 203 11.03 3.13 2.37
N LYS A 204 10.75 2.06 1.66
CA LYS A 204 9.46 1.91 0.97
C LYS A 204 8.30 1.57 1.89
N MET A 205 8.50 0.78 2.96
CA MET A 205 7.41 0.31 3.80
C MET A 205 6.63 1.39 4.55
N PRO A 206 7.09 2.48 5.09
CA PRO A 206 8.41 2.99 5.46
C PRO A 206 8.73 2.79 6.94
N LEU A 207 10.02 2.72 7.26
CA LEU A 207 10.51 2.72 8.63
C LEU A 207 10.48 4.14 9.18
N TYR A 208 10.21 4.28 10.47
CA TYR A 208 10.23 5.59 11.10
C TYR A 208 11.62 6.23 10.99
N GLY A 209 11.63 7.49 10.64
CA GLY A 209 12.84 8.21 10.29
C GLY A 209 13.07 8.29 8.79
N LEU A 210 12.60 7.31 8.03
CA LEU A 210 12.68 7.30 6.56
C LEU A 210 11.29 7.46 5.94
N HIS A 211 10.35 7.99 6.70
CA HIS A 211 8.95 8.02 6.32
C HIS A 211 8.48 9.37 5.80
N LEU A 212 9.33 10.40 5.78
CA LEU A 212 8.87 11.77 5.52
C LEU A 212 8.38 11.98 4.09
N TRP A 213 8.79 11.10 3.16
CA TRP A 213 8.30 11.19 1.79
C TRP A 213 6.83 10.76 1.67
N LEU A 214 6.36 9.92 2.57
CA LEU A 214 5.06 9.27 2.42
C LEU A 214 3.88 10.24 2.62
N PRO A 215 3.83 11.05 3.70
CA PRO A 215 2.73 11.99 3.81
C PRO A 215 2.69 12.98 2.66
N LYS A 216 3.84 13.43 2.17
CA LYS A 216 3.86 14.37 1.06
C LYS A 216 3.35 13.73 -0.21
N ALA A 217 3.81 12.52 -0.53
CA ALA A 217 3.39 11.83 -1.74
C ALA A 217 1.90 11.49 -1.70
N HIS A 218 1.42 10.99 -0.55
CA HIS A 218 0.01 10.62 -0.43
C HIS A 218 -0.92 11.82 -0.52
N VAL A 219 -0.54 12.93 0.10
CA VAL A 219 -1.41 14.11 0.14
C VAL A 219 -1.49 14.77 -1.23
N GLU A 220 -0.36 14.88 -1.92
CA GLU A 220 -0.32 15.59 -3.19
C GLU A 220 -0.75 14.77 -4.39
N ALA A 221 -0.77 13.45 -4.27
CA ALA A 221 -1.19 12.58 -5.38
C ALA A 221 -2.69 12.72 -5.66
N PRO A 222 -3.11 12.50 -6.92
CA PRO A 222 -4.55 12.38 -7.17
C PRO A 222 -5.09 11.12 -6.50
N ILE A 223 -6.41 10.94 -6.54
CA ILE A 223 -7.03 9.86 -5.75
C ILE A 223 -6.50 8.47 -6.13
N ALA A 224 -6.34 8.19 -7.41
CA ALA A 224 -5.81 6.89 -7.82
C ALA A 224 -4.37 6.69 -7.36
N GLY A 225 -3.57 7.75 -7.41
CA GLY A 225 -2.20 7.68 -6.89
C GLY A 225 -2.16 7.41 -5.40
N SER A 226 -3.02 8.07 -4.63
CA SER A 226 -3.10 7.82 -3.19
C SER A 226 -3.55 6.39 -2.91
N MET A 227 -4.52 5.89 -3.67
CA MET A 227 -5.02 4.52 -3.48
C MET A 227 -3.92 3.49 -3.73
N VAL A 228 -3.22 3.60 -4.85
CA VAL A 228 -2.21 2.60 -5.19
C VAL A 228 -0.99 2.70 -4.28
N LEU A 229 -0.60 3.93 -3.89
CA LEU A 229 0.51 4.09 -2.94
C LEU A 229 0.19 3.42 -1.61
N ALA A 230 -0.99 3.68 -1.07
CA ALA A 230 -1.33 3.15 0.24
C ALA A 230 -1.62 1.65 0.21
N ALA A 231 -2.25 1.16 -0.85
CA ALA A 231 -2.70 -0.22 -0.87
C ALA A 231 -1.63 -1.21 -1.31
N ILE A 232 -0.82 -0.86 -2.31
CA ILE A 232 0.04 -1.84 -2.98
C ILE A 232 1.51 -1.45 -2.94
N LEU A 233 1.86 -0.20 -3.23
CA LEU A 233 3.27 0.19 -3.36
C LEU A 233 4.03 0.06 -2.04
N LEU A 234 3.38 0.28 -0.91
CA LEU A 234 3.99 0.04 0.39
C LEU A 234 4.23 -1.45 0.61
N LYS A 235 3.46 -2.30 0.00
CA LYS A 235 3.54 -3.77 0.14
C LYS A 235 4.47 -4.43 -0.85
N UNK A 236 4.90 -3.84 -1.75
CA UNK A 236 5.83 -4.34 -2.68
C UNK A 236 7.11 -4.73 -2.04
N UNK A 237 7.35 -4.12 -0.95
CA UNK A 237 8.57 -4.37 -0.21
C UNK A 237 8.37 -5.52 0.77
N UNK A 238 7.28 -5.68 1.15
CA UNK A 238 6.95 -6.72 2.06
C UNK A 238 7.13 -8.13 1.53
N UNK A 239 6.99 -8.30 0.34
CA UNK A 239 7.16 -9.55 -0.37
C UNK A 239 8.61 -9.91 -0.54
N UNK A 240 9.36 -9.03 -0.74
CA UNK A 240 10.78 -9.13 -0.91
C UNK A 240 11.52 -9.15 0.45
N UNK A 241 10.98 -8.47 1.34
CA UNK A 241 11.56 -8.43 2.66
C UNK A 241 11.43 -9.79 3.36
N UNK A 242 10.45 -10.39 3.09
CA UNK A 242 10.22 -11.72 3.57
C UNK A 242 11.15 -12.73 2.97
N UNK A 243 11.47 -12.61 1.86
CA UNK A 243 12.34 -13.48 1.10
C UNK A 243 13.80 -13.16 1.36
N UNK A 244 14.11 -11.95 1.48
CA UNK A 244 15.43 -11.46 1.77
C UNK A 244 15.82 -11.71 3.21
N UNK A 245 14.90 -11.70 4.02
CA UNK A 245 15.13 -11.93 5.40
C UNK A 245 15.56 -13.37 5.67
N UNK A 246 15.16 -14.23 5.02
CA UNK A 246 15.47 -15.64 5.10
C UNK A 246 16.82 -15.95 4.50
N UNK A 247 17.23 -15.28 3.77
CA UNK A 247 18.52 -15.41 3.12
C UNK A 247 19.65 -14.78 3.89
N UNK A 248 19.35 -13.90 4.70
CA UNK A 248 20.30 -13.16 5.52
C UNK A 248 20.49 -13.73 6.91
N ASN A 249 20.07 -14.91 7.21
CA ASN A 249 20.22 -15.59 8.51
C ASN A 249 21.59 -16.28 8.62
N PRO A 250 22.17 -16.40 9.83
CA PRO A 250 21.67 -15.93 11.14
C PRO A 250 21.89 -14.46 11.46
N LEU A 251 22.46 -13.71 10.55
CA LEU A 251 22.77 -12.30 10.80
C LEU A 251 21.50 -11.49 11.05
N THR A 252 20.39 -11.86 10.44
CA THR A 252 19.12 -11.15 10.63
C THR A 252 18.68 -11.19 12.09
N GLU A 253 18.90 -12.30 12.79
CA GLU A 253 18.52 -12.39 14.19
C GLU A 253 19.23 -11.35 15.05
N PHE A 254 20.49 -11.04 14.69
CA PHE A 254 21.25 -10.04 15.42
C PHE A 254 20.90 -8.61 14.95
N MET A 255 20.76 -8.42 13.64
CA MET A 255 20.59 -7.07 13.07
C MET A 255 19.18 -6.54 13.20
N ALA A 256 18.20 -7.39 13.48
CA ALA A 256 16.80 -6.98 13.49
C ALA A 256 16.42 -6.10 14.69
N TYR A 257 17.11 -6.23 15.81
CA TYR A 257 16.68 -5.58 17.05
C TYR A 257 16.59 -4.06 16.95
N PRO A 258 17.60 -3.35 16.39
CA PRO A 258 17.45 -1.89 16.29
C PRO A 258 16.26 -1.48 15.44
N PHE A 259 15.98 -2.22 14.38
CA PHE A 259 14.87 -1.88 13.47
C PHE A 259 13.52 -2.22 14.08
N ILE A 260 13.44 -3.28 14.87
CA ILE A 260 12.22 -3.60 15.61
C ILE A 260 11.92 -2.51 16.63
N MET A 261 12.95 -2.07 17.37
CA MET A 261 12.75 -1.02 18.35
C MET A 261 12.37 0.31 17.71
N LEU A 262 13.00 0.64 16.59
CA LEU A 262 12.67 1.86 15.88
C LEU A 262 11.25 1.82 15.31
N SER A 263 10.82 0.67 14.81
CA SER A 263 9.46 0.50 14.31
C SER A 263 8.43 0.65 15.42
N LEU A 264 8.68 0.06 16.56
CA LEU A 264 7.75 0.16 17.70
C LEU A 264 7.66 1.60 18.20
N TRP A 265 8.79 2.29 18.32
CA TRP A 265 8.77 3.69 18.72
C TRP A 265 8.08 4.55 17.67
N GLY A 266 8.35 4.29 16.38
CA GLY A 266 7.70 5.02 15.31
C GLY A 266 6.20 4.81 15.25
N MET A 267 5.75 3.61 15.60
CA MET A 267 4.32 3.33 15.66
C MET A 267 3.62 4.24 16.65
N ILE A 268 4.21 4.41 17.83
CA ILE A 268 3.65 5.29 18.85
C ILE A 268 3.72 6.75 18.40
N MET A 269 4.86 7.17 17.85
CA MET A 269 5.06 8.57 17.48
C MET A 269 4.15 8.99 16.33
N THR A 270 4.02 8.16 15.28
CA THR A 270 3.17 8.54 14.15
C THR A 270 1.69 8.46 14.49
N SER A 271 1.28 7.52 15.33
CA SER A 271 -0.09 7.49 15.82
C SER A 271 -0.42 8.75 16.62
N SER A 272 0.52 9.20 17.44
CA SER A 272 0.33 10.43 18.22
C SER A 272 0.27 11.66 17.32
N ILE A 273 1.05 11.68 16.23
CA ILE A 273 0.98 12.77 15.26
C ILE A 273 -0.41 12.85 14.63
N CYS A 274 -1.05 11.69 14.40
CA CYS A 274 -2.40 11.66 13.84
C CYS A 274 -3.40 12.41 14.71
N LEU A 275 -3.22 12.41 16.02
CA LEU A 275 -4.15 13.09 16.93
C LEU A 275 -4.12 14.61 16.78
N ARG A 276 -3.03 15.17 16.25
CA ARG A 276 -2.89 16.62 16.10
C ARG A 276 -2.99 17.08 14.65
N GLN A 277 -3.32 16.17 13.71
CA GLN A 277 -3.43 16.54 12.30
C GLN A 277 -4.74 17.26 12.02
N THR A 278 -4.64 18.33 11.23
CA THR A 278 -5.81 19.05 10.76
C THR A 278 -6.20 18.70 9.34
N ASP A 279 -5.26 18.20 8.55
CA ASP A 279 -5.46 17.78 7.17
C ASP A 279 -5.89 16.31 7.16
N LEU A 280 -7.04 16.02 6.52
CA LEU A 280 -7.60 14.67 6.53
C LEU A 280 -6.71 13.68 5.79
N LYS A 281 -6.18 14.05 4.63
CA LYS A 281 -5.30 13.16 3.88
C LYS A 281 -3.98 12.90 4.62
N SER A 282 -3.45 13.91 5.30
CA SER A 282 -2.23 13.73 6.10
C SER A 282 -2.48 12.78 7.26
N LEU A 283 -3.64 12.88 7.89
CA LEU A 283 -3.98 11.97 8.99
C LEU A 283 -4.00 10.53 8.50
N ILE A 284 -4.62 10.28 7.36
CA ILE A 284 -4.69 8.93 6.80
C ILE A 284 -3.30 8.43 6.40
N ALA A 285 -2.46 9.31 5.84
CA ALA A 285 -1.10 8.94 5.46
C ALA A 285 -0.25 8.54 6.67
N TYR A 286 -0.32 9.32 7.75
CA TYR A 286 0.42 8.97 8.97
C TYR A 286 -0.12 7.71 9.63
N SER A 287 -1.41 7.45 9.51
CA SER A 287 -1.97 6.19 10.02
C SER A 287 -1.41 5.00 9.23
N SER A 288 -1.14 5.17 7.94
CA SER A 288 -0.49 4.13 7.13
C SER A 288 0.92 3.84 7.63
N VAL A 289 1.68 4.87 8.00
CA VAL A 289 3.02 4.66 8.57
C VAL A 289 2.92 3.84 9.86
N SER A 290 1.95 4.17 10.71
CA SER A 290 1.75 3.47 11.96
C SER A 290 1.40 1.99 11.74
N HIS A 291 0.48 1.69 10.82
CA HIS A 291 0.09 0.31 10.56
C HIS A 291 1.20 -0.48 9.88
N MET A 292 1.96 0.15 9.00
CA MET A 292 3.06 -0.55 8.35
C MET A 292 4.21 -0.84 9.30
N ALA A 293 4.32 -0.10 10.40
CA ALA A 293 5.30 -0.44 11.44
C ALA A 293 5.02 -1.81 12.05
N LEU A 294 3.74 -2.17 12.20
CA LEU A 294 3.39 -3.51 12.65
C LEU A 294 3.85 -4.58 11.66
N VAL A 295 3.72 -4.31 10.37
CA VAL A 295 4.16 -5.26 9.33
C VAL A 295 5.69 -5.43 9.40
N ILE A 296 6.43 -4.34 9.59
CA ILE A 296 7.89 -4.41 9.70
C ILE A 296 8.29 -5.29 10.89
N VAL A 297 7.65 -5.07 12.04
CA VAL A 297 7.94 -5.86 13.24
C VAL A 297 7.63 -7.34 12.97
N ALA A 298 6.50 -7.63 12.34
CA ALA A 298 6.10 -9.00 12.07
C ALA A 298 7.10 -9.72 11.16
N ILE A 299 7.58 -9.03 10.13
CA ILE A 299 8.53 -9.63 9.20
C ILE A 299 9.87 -9.89 9.89
N LEU A 300 10.33 -8.96 10.73
CA LEU A 300 11.62 -9.10 11.39
C LEU A 300 11.61 -10.15 12.51
N ILE A 301 10.45 -10.49 13.06
CA ILE A 301 10.35 -11.53 14.09
C ILE A 301 10.60 -12.92 13.50
N GLN A 302 10.16 -13.17 12.28
CA GLN A 302 10.44 -14.39 11.51
C GLN A 302 9.85 -15.66 12.14
N THR A 303 8.58 -15.65 12.50
CA THR A 303 7.87 -16.85 12.92
C THR A 303 6.70 -17.09 11.97
N PRO A 304 6.15 -18.32 11.89
CA PRO A 304 5.00 -18.56 11.00
C PRO A 304 3.80 -17.69 11.35
N TRP A 305 3.51 -17.49 12.62
CA TRP A 305 2.38 -16.65 13.00
C TRP A 305 2.60 -15.18 12.64
N SER A 306 3.86 -14.70 12.77
CA SER A 306 4.15 -13.31 12.40
C SER A 306 4.02 -13.10 10.90
N TYR A 307 4.41 -14.08 10.09
CA TYR A 307 4.27 -13.98 8.64
C TYR A 307 2.80 -14.00 8.22
N MET A 308 2.00 -14.84 8.86
CA MET A 308 0.56 -14.86 8.58
C MET A 308 -0.09 -13.53 8.99
N GLY A 309 0.32 -12.99 10.13
CA GLY A 309 -0.18 -11.70 10.57
C GLY A 309 0.22 -10.57 9.65
N ALA A 310 1.47 -10.59 9.17
CA ALA A 310 1.94 -9.57 8.22
C ALA A 310 1.15 -9.61 6.92
N THR A 311 0.89 -10.79 6.38
CA THR A 311 0.12 -10.92 5.15
C THR A 311 -1.31 -10.43 5.33
N ALA A 312 -1.95 -10.83 6.43
CA ALA A 312 -3.31 -10.39 6.72
C ALA A 312 -3.37 -8.88 6.88
N LEU A 313 -2.39 -8.28 7.57
CA LEU A 313 -2.35 -6.84 7.74
C LEU A 313 -2.12 -6.11 6.42
N MET A 314 -1.29 -6.64 5.55
CA MET A 314 -1.05 -6.00 4.26
C MET A 314 -2.34 -5.92 3.44
N ILE A 315 -3.10 -7.01 3.37
CA ILE A 315 -4.35 -7.02 2.63
C ILE A 315 -5.38 -6.10 3.30
N ALA A 316 -5.54 -6.24 4.62
CA ALA A 316 -6.55 -5.48 5.34
C ALA A 316 -6.26 -3.98 5.30
N HIS A 317 -5.00 -3.60 5.56
CA HIS A 317 -4.62 -2.19 5.50
C HIS A 317 -4.74 -1.62 4.09
N GLY A 318 -4.43 -2.43 3.08
CA GLY A 318 -4.56 -1.98 1.71
C GLY A 318 -5.98 -1.55 1.39
N LEU A 319 -6.95 -2.39 1.72
CA LEU A 319 -8.35 -2.06 1.47
C LEU A 319 -8.85 -0.92 2.36
N THR A 320 -8.48 -0.92 3.63
CA THR A 320 -8.93 0.11 4.56
C THR A 320 -8.39 1.48 4.19
N SER A 321 -7.11 1.60 3.93
CA SER A 321 -6.51 2.89 3.60
C SER A 321 -7.00 3.41 2.26
N SER A 322 -7.18 2.53 1.28
CA SER A 322 -7.75 2.91 0.01
C SER A 322 -9.17 3.46 0.17
N MET A 323 -9.98 2.79 0.98
CA MET A 323 -11.34 3.25 1.26
C MET A 323 -11.35 4.61 1.97
N LEU A 324 -10.45 4.81 2.94
CA LEU A 324 -10.37 6.09 3.64
C LEU A 324 -9.95 7.21 2.72
N PHE A 325 -8.99 6.95 1.81
CA PHE A 325 -8.62 7.97 0.83
C PHE A 325 -9.75 8.29 -0.13
N CYS A 326 -10.55 7.30 -0.53
CA CYS A 326 -11.72 7.55 -1.38
C CYS A 326 -12.76 8.39 -0.65
N LEU A 327 -12.99 8.13 0.63
CA LEU A 327 -13.92 8.93 1.43
C LEU A 327 -13.40 10.36 1.60
N ALA A 328 -12.11 10.52 1.85
CA ALA A 328 -11.52 11.86 1.94
C ALA A 328 -11.64 12.60 0.62
N ASN A 329 -11.48 11.89 -0.49
CA ASN A 329 -11.62 12.50 -1.81
C ASN A 329 -13.05 12.93 -2.10
N SER A 330 -14.05 12.16 -1.63
CA SER A 330 -15.43 12.56 -1.81
C SER A 330 -15.74 13.86 -1.06
N ASN A 331 -15.16 14.03 0.13
CA ASN A 331 -15.26 15.30 0.84
C ASN A 331 -14.56 16.42 0.08
N TYR A 332 -13.37 16.15 -0.43
CA TYR A 332 -12.60 17.17 -1.14
C TYR A 332 -13.30 17.64 -2.41
N GLU A 333 -13.93 16.73 -3.13
CA GLU A 333 -14.65 17.09 -4.36
C GLU A 333 -15.84 18.01 -4.09
N ARG A 334 -16.42 17.91 -2.90
CA ARG A 334 -17.58 18.73 -2.54
C ARG A 334 -17.21 20.04 -1.87
N ILE A 335 -16.20 20.03 -1.02
CA ILE A 335 -15.86 21.19 -0.18
C ILE A 335 -14.65 21.94 -0.73
N HIS A 336 -13.79 21.27 -1.51
CA HIS A 336 -12.58 21.83 -2.11
C HIS A 336 -11.53 22.20 -1.07
N SER A 337 -11.50 21.46 0.05
CA SER A 337 -10.52 21.65 1.10
C SER A 337 -10.23 20.32 1.76
N ARG A 338 -8.97 20.13 2.17
CA ARG A 338 -8.55 18.94 2.90
C ARG A 338 -8.62 19.10 4.40
N THR A 339 -8.88 20.32 4.88
CA THR A 339 -8.94 20.61 6.31
C THR A 339 -10.21 20.02 6.90
N MET A 340 -10.06 19.25 8.00
CA MET A 340 -11.19 18.54 8.59
C MET A 340 -12.24 19.47 9.17
N ILE A 341 -11.81 20.54 9.80
CA ILE A 341 -12.76 21.43 10.48
C ILE A 341 -13.68 22.15 9.49
N LEU A 342 -13.23 22.33 8.25
CA LEU A 342 -14.06 22.92 7.21
C LEU A 342 -15.11 21.95 6.67
N ALA A 343 -14.98 20.68 6.97
CA ALA A 343 -15.86 19.64 6.47
C ALA A 343 -16.76 19.04 7.55
N ARG A 344 -16.91 19.73 8.67
CA ARG A 344 -17.67 19.16 9.79
C ARG A 344 -19.16 19.08 9.48
N GLY A 345 -19.84 18.21 10.17
CA GLY A 345 -21.28 18.09 10.11
C GLY A 345 -21.81 17.48 8.83
N LEU A 346 -21.01 16.71 8.11
CA LEU A 346 -21.41 16.14 6.82
C LEU A 346 -22.47 15.03 6.97
N GLN A 347 -22.68 14.50 8.17
CA GLN A 347 -23.69 13.47 8.40
C GLN A 347 -25.09 13.98 8.06
N THR A 348 -25.37 15.25 8.26
CA THR A 348 -26.68 15.83 7.97
C THR A 348 -26.96 15.88 6.47
N PHE A 349 -25.91 16.13 5.66
CA PHE A 349 -26.07 16.24 4.21
C PHE A 349 -25.91 14.90 3.49
N LEU A 350 -25.05 14.03 3.98
CA LEU A 350 -24.68 12.81 3.31
C LEU A 350 -24.74 11.63 4.28
N PRO A 351 -25.98 11.20 4.64
CA PRO A 351 -26.09 10.15 5.68
C PRO A 351 -25.56 8.78 5.24
N LEU A 352 -25.66 8.43 3.97
CA LEU A 352 -25.14 7.14 3.50
C LEU A 352 -23.61 7.16 3.47
N MET A 353 -23.01 8.28 3.07
CA MET A 353 -21.55 8.42 3.15
C MET A 353 -21.07 8.37 4.60
N ALA A 354 -21.88 8.88 5.53
CA ALA A 354 -21.56 8.78 6.96
C ALA A 354 -21.52 7.33 7.42
N THR A 355 -22.40 6.49 6.88
CA THR A 355 -22.34 5.05 7.15
C THR A 355 -21.03 4.44 6.67
N TRP A 356 -20.61 4.80 5.46
CA TRP A 356 -19.32 4.30 4.95
C TRP A 356 -18.15 4.81 5.77
N TRP A 357 -18.21 6.07 6.24
CA TRP A 357 -17.18 6.61 7.13
C TRP A 357 -17.10 5.81 8.42
N LEU A 358 -18.26 5.47 8.99
CA LEU A 358 -18.31 4.68 10.22
C LEU A 358 -17.70 3.29 10.00
N LEU A 359 -18.07 2.62 8.93
CA LEU A 359 -17.56 1.28 8.66
C LEU A 359 -16.05 1.31 8.39
N ALA A 360 -15.57 2.29 7.64
CA ALA A 360 -14.13 2.40 7.37
C ALA A 360 -13.34 2.69 8.64
N SER A 361 -13.87 3.56 9.51
CA SER A 361 -13.21 3.85 10.78
C SER A 361 -13.18 2.64 11.68
N LEU A 362 -14.26 1.86 11.70
CA LEU A 362 -14.30 0.65 12.52
C LEU A 362 -13.33 -0.42 12.02
N THR A 363 -13.16 -0.55 10.70
CA THR A 363 -12.13 -1.47 10.19
C THR A 363 -10.73 -0.98 10.51
N ASN A 364 -10.52 0.33 10.50
CA ASN A 364 -9.23 0.89 10.90
C ASN A 364 -8.93 0.64 12.38
N LEU A 365 -9.97 0.58 13.22
CA LEU A 365 -9.86 0.21 14.62
C LEU A 365 -9.57 -1.27 14.83
N ALA A 366 -9.74 -2.08 13.81
CA ALA A 366 -9.63 -3.54 13.89
C ALA A 366 -10.71 -4.16 14.76
N LEU A 367 -11.95 -3.78 14.50
CA LEU A 367 -13.08 -4.41 15.21
C LEU A 367 -13.36 -5.81 14.63
N PRO A 368 -13.77 -6.76 15.45
CA PRO A 368 -14.24 -8.03 14.93
C PRO A 368 -15.48 -7.83 14.06
N PRO A 369 -15.67 -8.58 12.98
CA PRO A 369 -14.90 -9.73 12.50
C PRO A 369 -13.95 -9.41 11.34
N THR A 370 -13.31 -8.26 11.34
CA THR A 370 -12.49 -7.81 10.25
C THR A 370 -11.15 -8.55 10.19
N ILE A 371 -10.56 -8.59 8.99
CA ILE A 371 -9.24 -9.18 8.80
C ILE A 371 -8.17 -8.37 9.53
N ASN A 372 -8.41 -7.07 9.72
CA ASN A 372 -7.51 -6.22 10.48
C ASN A 372 -7.28 -6.78 11.89
N LEU A 373 -8.33 -7.25 12.55
CA LEU A 373 -8.20 -7.81 13.89
C LEU A 373 -7.37 -9.08 13.87
N ILE A 374 -7.59 -9.95 12.88
CA ILE A 374 -6.85 -11.19 12.79
C ILE A 374 -5.35 -10.91 12.60
N GLY A 375 -5.02 -9.98 11.71
CA GLY A 375 -3.63 -9.62 11.48
C GLY A 375 -2.96 -9.02 12.71
N GLU A 376 -3.64 -8.09 13.37
CA GLU A 376 -3.08 -7.45 14.55
C GLU A 376 -2.89 -8.45 15.70
N LEU A 377 -3.85 -9.37 15.88
CA LEU A 377 -3.72 -10.37 16.94
C LEU A 377 -2.55 -11.30 16.69
N PHE A 378 -2.35 -11.75 15.45
CA PHE A 378 -1.23 -12.61 15.14
C PHE A 378 0.11 -11.91 15.34
N VAL A 379 0.20 -10.63 14.99
CA VAL A 379 1.44 -9.87 15.18
C VAL A 379 1.73 -9.68 16.67
N VAL A 380 0.71 -9.30 17.44
CA VAL A 380 0.89 -9.08 18.88
C VAL A 380 1.28 -10.37 19.59
N MET A 381 0.63 -11.49 19.25
CA MET A 381 0.97 -12.76 19.88
C MET A 381 2.36 -13.25 19.49
N SER A 382 2.77 -13.03 18.25
CA SER A 382 4.12 -13.44 17.82
C SER A 382 5.20 -12.52 18.38
N SER A 383 4.88 -11.25 18.68
CA SER A 383 5.86 -10.33 19.28
C SER A 383 6.18 -10.72 20.71
N PHE A 384 5.29 -11.39 21.42
CA PHE A 384 5.55 -11.91 22.75
C PHE A 384 6.74 -12.86 22.76
N UNK A 385 6.77 -13.48 21.88
CA UNK A 385 7.80 -14.46 21.73
C UNK A 385 9.16 -13.87 21.47
N UNK A 386 9.21 -12.53 20.92
CA UNK A 386 10.48 -11.90 20.73
C UNK A 386 10.92 -11.14 21.94
N UNK A 387 10.00 -10.43 22.63
CA UNK A 387 10.27 -9.71 23.80
C UNK A 387 8.94 -9.42 24.48
N UNK A 388 8.80 -9.45 25.75
CA UNK A 388 7.62 -9.22 26.51
C UNK A 388 7.24 -7.75 26.55
N UNK A 389 8.19 -6.87 26.49
CA UNK A 389 8.00 -5.46 26.49
C UNK A 389 7.39 -4.97 25.20
N UNK A 390 7.57 -5.64 24.20
CA UNK A 390 7.03 -5.35 22.89
C UNK A 390 5.50 -5.47 22.83
N UNK A 391 4.91 -6.25 23.72
CA UNK A 391 3.49 -6.38 23.79
C UNK A 391 2.83 -5.13 24.34
N UNK A 392 3.51 -4.53 25.24
CA UNK A 392 3.08 -3.28 25.78
C UNK A 392 3.09 -2.17 24.76
N UNK A 393 3.88 -2.19 23.95
CA UNK A 393 4.01 -1.24 22.88
C UNK A 393 2.94 -1.45 21.82
N UNK A 394 2.63 -2.61 21.56
CA UNK A 394 1.59 -2.95 20.63
C UNK A 394 0.20 -2.59 21.15
N UNK A 395 -0.03 -2.73 22.49
CA UNK A 395 -1.25 -2.31 23.09
C UNK A 395 -1.42 -0.81 23.09
N UNK A 396 -0.48 -0.17 23.20
CA UNK A 396 -0.44 1.28 23.13
C UNK A 396 -0.75 1.78 21.73
N UNK A 397 -0.42 1.10 20.79
CA UNK A 397 -0.71 1.40 19.43
C UNK A 397 -2.19 1.19 19.08
N UNK A 398 -2.77 0.25 19.64
CA UNK A 398 -4.16 -0.02 19.50
C UNK A 398 -5.04 1.03 20.11
N VAL A 399 -4.66 1.53 21.22
CA VAL A 399 -5.43 2.59 21.91
C VAL A 399 -5.36 3.90 21.13
N ILE A 400 -4.19 4.29 20.73
CA ILE A 400 -4.02 5.54 20.00
C ILE A 400 -4.69 5.44 18.63
N THR A 401 -4.67 4.31 18.02
CA THR A 401 -5.39 4.10 16.74
C THR A 401 -6.89 4.33 16.93
N ALA A 402 -7.43 3.80 18.01
CA ALA A 402 -8.84 4.02 18.33
C ALA A 402 -9.13 5.51 18.51
N LEU A 403 -8.24 6.21 19.21
CA LEU A 403 -8.43 7.64 19.45
C LEU A 403 -8.44 8.45 18.16
N TYR A 404 -7.46 8.26 17.29
CA TYR A 404 -7.43 9.09 16.08
C TYR A 404 -8.49 8.68 15.07
N SER A 405 -8.88 7.41 15.03
CA SER A 405 -9.97 6.99 14.14
C SER A 405 -11.29 7.63 14.57
N LEU A 406 -11.56 7.65 15.87
CA LEU A 406 -12.77 8.31 16.38
C LEU A 406 -12.69 9.82 16.20
N TYR A 407 -11.51 10.41 16.38
CA TYR A 407 -11.30 11.84 16.15
C TYR A 407 -11.62 12.21 14.70
N MET A 408 -11.14 11.42 13.75
CA MET A 408 -11.41 11.65 12.34
C MET A 408 -12.91 11.55 12.05
N LEU A 409 -13.55 10.51 12.57
CA LEU A 409 -14.99 10.29 12.34
C LEU A 409 -15.84 11.40 12.94
N ILE A 410 -15.58 11.73 14.20
CA ILE A 410 -16.39 12.73 14.88
C ILE A 410 -16.21 14.11 14.28
N THR A 411 -14.97 14.48 13.97
CA THR A 411 -14.69 15.82 13.43
C THR A 411 -15.37 16.04 12.07
N THR A 412 -15.35 15.03 11.20
CA THR A 412 -15.91 15.19 9.86
C THR A 412 -17.42 15.00 9.81
N GLN A 413 -18.00 14.16 10.68
CA GLN A 413 -19.40 13.77 10.52
C GLN A 413 -20.34 14.38 11.54
N ARG A 414 -19.88 14.64 12.76
CA ARG A 414 -20.77 15.07 13.84
C ARG A 414 -20.76 16.61 13.95
N GLY A 415 -21.79 17.10 14.63
CA GLY A 415 -21.90 18.50 14.92
C GLY A 415 -22.64 19.27 13.85
N LYS A 416 -22.55 20.58 13.93
CA LYS A 416 -23.25 21.49 13.04
C LYS A 416 -22.38 21.76 11.82
N TYR A 417 -23.01 21.86 10.65
CA TYR A 417 -22.28 22.14 9.43
C TYR A 417 -21.76 23.60 9.44
N THR A 418 -20.75 23.85 8.62
CA THR A 418 -20.19 25.19 8.50
C THR A 418 -21.08 26.07 7.62
N HIS A 419 -21.09 27.36 7.91
CA HIS A 419 -21.96 28.29 7.18
C HIS A 419 -21.52 28.56 5.76
N HIS A 420 -20.24 28.36 5.45
CA HIS A 420 -19.74 28.66 4.11
C HIS A 420 -19.90 27.51 3.11
N ILE A 421 -20.48 26.39 3.53
CA ILE A 421 -20.73 25.27 2.62
C ILE A 421 -21.97 25.56 1.78
N ASN A 422 -21.81 25.54 0.47
CA ASN A 422 -22.89 25.79 -0.48
C ASN A 422 -22.90 24.71 -1.56
N ASN A 423 -24.10 24.31 -1.97
CA ASN A 423 -24.30 23.46 -3.14
C ASN A 423 -23.56 22.11 -3.03
N ILE A 424 -23.77 21.43 -1.93
CA ILE A 424 -23.21 20.07 -1.78
C ILE A 424 -24.06 19.13 -2.64
N SER A 425 -23.41 18.46 -3.57
CA SER A 425 -24.11 17.48 -4.40
C SER A 425 -24.37 16.21 -3.60
N PRO A 426 -25.43 15.47 -3.93
CA PRO A 426 -25.72 14.24 -3.21
C PRO A 426 -24.70 13.15 -3.48
N SER A 427 -24.72 12.08 -2.70
CA SER A 427 -23.83 10.95 -2.95
C SER A 427 -24.28 10.22 -4.21
N PHE A 428 -23.31 9.90 -5.05
CA PHE A 428 -23.58 9.26 -6.33
C PHE A 428 -23.51 7.75 -6.20
N THR A 429 -24.21 7.06 -7.11
CA THR A 429 -24.15 5.60 -7.17
C THR A 429 -22.72 5.11 -7.35
N ARG A 430 -21.93 5.82 -8.15
CA ARG A 430 -20.51 5.48 -8.36
C ARG A 430 -19.74 5.48 -7.04
N GLU A 431 -19.97 6.49 -6.19
CA GLU A 431 -19.28 6.59 -4.90
C GLU A 431 -19.71 5.47 -3.96
N ASN A 432 -20.99 5.19 -3.91
CA ASN A 432 -21.50 4.12 -3.03
C ASN A 432 -21.04 2.74 -3.50
N ALA A 433 -21.02 2.51 -4.81
CA ALA A 433 -20.51 1.25 -5.35
C ALA A 433 -19.02 1.10 -5.06
N LEU A 434 -18.27 2.18 -5.15
CA LEU A 434 -16.84 2.18 -4.85
C LEU A 434 -16.58 1.77 -3.41
N MET A 435 -17.34 2.34 -2.47
CA MET A 435 -17.18 2.00 -1.06
C MET A 435 -17.58 0.56 -0.77
N SER A 436 -18.69 0.09 -1.35
CA SER A 436 -19.14 -1.28 -1.10
C SER A 436 -18.14 -2.31 -1.67
N LEU A 437 -17.52 -2.01 -2.79
CA LEU A 437 -16.51 -2.91 -3.35
C LEU A 437 -15.24 -2.97 -2.49
N HIS A 438 -14.92 -1.89 -1.78
CA HIS A 438 -13.81 -1.92 -0.83
C HIS A 438 -14.11 -2.82 0.38
N MET A 439 -15.38 -2.94 0.76
CA MET A 439 -15.74 -3.75 1.91
C MET A 439 -15.75 -5.26 1.60
N LEU A 440 -15.75 -5.65 0.32
CA LEU A 440 -15.66 -7.06 -0.05
C LEU A 440 -14.23 -7.57 0.06
#